data_1cbe9d3250667dc10dd97324918bad0e
#
_entry.id   1cbe9d3250667dc10dd97324918bad0e
#
_cell.length_a   1.000
_cell.length_b   1.000
_cell.length_c   1.000
_cell.angle_alpha   90.00
_cell.angle_beta   90.00
_cell.angle_gamma   90.00
#
_symmetry.space_group_name_H-M   'P 1'
#
loop_
_entity.id
_entity.type
_entity.pdbx_description
1 polymer ?
#
loop_
_entity_poly.entity_id
_entity_poly.type
_entity_poly.pdbx_seq_one_letter_code
_entity_poly.pdbx_strand_id
1 'polypeptide(L)'
;MAVIIAELPPLRRIENIDNYLNMIGGVIDYVTHIDIPDSTFANPSANAVLIGALIRRRFGNVEVIANVRVADHNKVGLTALVMGGLINGVRNYLLMRGDLGAWRYGSP
;
A
#
# COMPACT_ATOMS: atom_id res chain seq x y z
N MET A 1 22.78 10.55 -0.18
CA MET A 1 22.15 9.71 -1.19
C MET A 1 20.68 10.13 -1.38
N ALA A 2 20.25 10.17 -2.61
CA ALA A 2 18.87 10.57 -2.88
C ALA A 2 17.87 9.48 -2.52
N VAL A 3 16.71 9.91 -2.05
CA VAL A 3 15.54 9.04 -1.90
C VAL A 3 14.66 9.26 -3.13
N ILE A 4 14.41 8.20 -3.86
CA ILE A 4 13.60 8.24 -5.08
C ILE A 4 12.41 7.32 -4.87
N ILE A 5 11.21 7.87 -4.93
CA ILE A 5 9.98 7.16 -4.61
C ILE A 5 9.14 7.03 -5.88
N ALA A 6 8.76 5.80 -6.21
CA ALA A 6 7.77 5.55 -7.25
C ALA A 6 6.41 5.31 -6.59
N GLU A 7 5.42 6.07 -7.00
CA GLU A 7 4.03 5.83 -6.59
C GLU A 7 3.40 4.81 -7.52
N LEU A 8 2.78 3.79 -6.93
CA LEU A 8 2.05 2.79 -7.70
C LEU A 8 0.60 3.21 -7.91
N PRO A 9 -0.01 2.81 -9.01
CA PRO A 9 -1.47 2.86 -9.10
C PRO A 9 -2.09 1.84 -8.15
N PRO A 10 -3.34 2.04 -7.74
CA PRO A 10 -4.02 1.04 -6.91
C PRO A 10 -4.29 -0.24 -7.69
N LEU A 11 -4.11 -1.39 -7.04
CA LEU A 11 -4.49 -2.68 -7.63
C LEU A 11 -5.93 -2.99 -7.24
N ARG A 12 -6.85 -2.83 -8.19
CA ARG A 12 -8.29 -3.03 -7.94
C ARG A 12 -8.83 -4.34 -8.49
N ARG A 13 -8.06 -5.00 -9.36
CA ARG A 13 -8.46 -6.27 -9.96
C ARG A 13 -7.41 -7.31 -9.65
N ILE A 14 -7.76 -8.31 -8.84
CA ILE A 14 -6.81 -9.31 -8.36
C ILE A 14 -6.19 -10.12 -9.50
N GLU A 15 -6.91 -10.30 -10.61
CA GLU A 15 -6.38 -11.01 -11.78
C GLU A 15 -5.23 -10.28 -12.45
N ASN A 16 -5.02 -9.00 -12.15
CA ASN A 16 -3.93 -8.21 -12.73
C ASN A 16 -2.65 -8.26 -11.91
N ILE A 17 -2.55 -9.13 -10.90
CA ILE A 17 -1.41 -9.14 -9.99
C ILE A 17 -0.07 -9.37 -10.73
N ASP A 18 -0.04 -10.25 -11.71
CA ASP A 18 1.22 -10.55 -12.42
C ASP A 18 1.69 -9.34 -13.24
N ASN A 19 0.78 -8.66 -13.92
CA ASN A 19 1.10 -7.43 -14.64
C ASN A 19 1.56 -6.33 -13.69
N TYR A 20 0.94 -6.24 -12.52
CA TYR A 20 1.29 -5.28 -11.49
C TYR A 20 2.73 -5.50 -11.01
N LEU A 21 3.10 -6.73 -10.71
CA LEU A 21 4.45 -7.08 -10.28
C LEU A 21 5.48 -6.86 -11.40
N ASN A 22 5.12 -7.14 -12.63
CA ASN A 22 5.99 -6.88 -13.78
C ASN A 22 6.25 -5.38 -13.96
N MET A 23 5.24 -4.55 -13.75
CA MET A 23 5.39 -3.10 -13.80
C MET A 23 6.38 -2.62 -12.72
N ILE A 24 6.27 -3.15 -11.51
CA ILE A 24 7.19 -2.82 -10.42
C ILE A 24 8.61 -3.24 -10.78
N GLY A 25 8.79 -4.45 -11.32
CA GLY A 25 10.09 -4.94 -11.77
C GLY A 25 10.76 -4.03 -12.78
N GLY A 26 9.97 -3.33 -13.59
CA GLY A 26 10.48 -2.40 -14.60
C GLY A 26 11.06 -1.11 -14.03
N VAL A 27 10.73 -0.74 -12.79
CA VAL A 27 11.21 0.50 -12.17
C VAL A 27 12.09 0.26 -10.94
N ILE A 28 12.18 -0.97 -10.47
CA ILE A 28 12.78 -1.30 -9.18
C ILE A 28 14.23 -0.85 -9.04
N ASP A 29 14.99 -0.88 -10.12
CA ASP A 29 16.41 -0.53 -10.09
C ASP A 29 16.66 0.98 -10.06
N TYR A 30 15.63 1.78 -10.28
CA TYR A 30 15.74 3.23 -10.37
C TYR A 30 15.25 3.95 -9.11
N VAL A 31 14.69 3.22 -8.15
CA VAL A 31 14.04 3.81 -6.99
C VAL A 31 14.57 3.22 -5.70
N THR A 32 14.44 3.97 -4.61
CA THR A 32 14.76 3.50 -3.27
C THR A 32 13.53 2.99 -2.55
N HIS A 33 12.36 3.53 -2.90
CA HIS A 33 11.10 3.23 -2.23
C HIS A 33 9.97 3.07 -3.23
N ILE A 34 9.04 2.20 -2.91
CA ILE A 34 7.78 2.04 -3.63
C ILE A 34 6.66 2.52 -2.70
N ASP A 35 5.89 3.49 -3.15
CA ASP A 35 4.74 4.02 -2.40
C ASP A 35 3.47 3.34 -2.88
N ILE A 36 2.75 2.72 -1.95
CA ILE A 36 1.59 1.88 -2.25
C ILE A 36 0.34 2.57 -1.75
N PRO A 37 -0.63 2.87 -2.63
CA PRO A 37 -1.85 3.54 -2.23
C PRO A 37 -2.79 2.62 -1.45
N ASP A 38 -3.70 3.23 -0.70
CA ASP A 38 -4.71 2.52 0.07
C ASP A 38 -6.10 3.03 -0.30
N SER A 39 -6.80 2.28 -1.13
CA SER A 39 -8.21 2.50 -1.49
C SER A 39 -8.56 3.97 -1.70
N THR A 40 -7.84 4.63 -2.62
CA THR A 40 -8.01 6.05 -2.90
C THR A 40 -9.45 6.38 -3.28
N PHE A 41 -9.93 7.53 -2.83
CA PHE A 41 -11.31 7.99 -3.03
C PHE A 41 -12.35 7.02 -2.43
N ALA A 42 -11.98 6.29 -1.40
CA ALA A 42 -12.83 5.26 -0.78
C ALA A 42 -13.26 4.16 -1.75
N ASN A 43 -12.47 3.95 -2.80
CA ASN A 43 -12.70 2.92 -3.80
C ASN A 43 -11.74 1.76 -3.51
N PRO A 44 -12.25 0.57 -3.16
CA PRO A 44 -11.40 -0.52 -2.67
C PRO A 44 -10.28 -0.89 -3.61
N SER A 45 -9.11 -1.13 -3.05
CA SER A 45 -7.97 -1.72 -3.73
C SER A 45 -7.29 -2.71 -2.78
N ALA A 46 -6.39 -3.52 -3.32
CA ALA A 46 -5.64 -4.46 -2.49
C ALA A 46 -4.89 -3.70 -1.39
N ASN A 47 -4.92 -4.23 -0.19
CA ASN A 47 -4.36 -3.58 1.00
C ASN A 47 -2.87 -3.28 0.81
N ALA A 48 -2.49 -2.03 1.09
CA ALA A 48 -1.12 -1.56 0.86
C ALA A 48 -0.08 -2.29 1.70
N VAL A 49 -0.41 -2.65 2.94
CA VAL A 49 0.53 -3.37 3.81
C VAL A 49 0.78 -4.78 3.29
N LEU A 50 -0.27 -5.47 2.85
CA LEU A 50 -0.14 -6.82 2.31
C LEU A 50 0.59 -6.83 0.97
N ILE A 51 0.30 -5.87 0.09
CA ILE A 51 1.05 -5.69 -1.15
C ILE A 51 2.50 -5.36 -0.83
N GLY A 52 2.75 -4.51 0.16
CA GLY A 52 4.09 -4.17 0.59
C GLY A 52 4.90 -5.38 1.06
N ALA A 53 4.27 -6.28 1.81
CA ALA A 53 4.89 -7.52 2.24
C ALA A 53 5.28 -8.40 1.04
N LEU A 54 4.41 -8.48 0.05
CA LEU A 54 4.67 -9.23 -1.18
C LEU A 54 5.84 -8.64 -1.95
N ILE A 55 5.87 -7.31 -2.11
CA ILE A 55 6.95 -6.61 -2.81
C ILE A 55 8.28 -6.82 -2.08
N ARG A 56 8.30 -6.69 -0.77
CA ARG A 56 9.51 -6.90 0.02
C ARG A 56 10.05 -8.32 -0.13
N ARG A 57 9.17 -9.30 -0.22
CA ARG A 57 9.58 -10.70 -0.43
C ARG A 57 10.14 -10.90 -1.84
N ARG A 58 9.50 -10.30 -2.83
CA ARG A 58 9.87 -10.49 -4.24
C ARG A 58 11.08 -9.66 -4.66
N PHE A 59 11.19 -8.43 -4.15
CA PHE A 59 12.19 -7.44 -4.54
C PHE A 59 12.93 -6.95 -3.29
N GLY A 60 13.75 -7.78 -2.71
CA GLY A 60 14.34 -7.55 -1.39
C GLY A 60 15.17 -6.28 -1.22
N ASN A 61 15.54 -5.60 -2.31
CA ASN A 61 16.43 -4.44 -2.26
C ASN A 61 15.68 -3.10 -2.21
N VAL A 62 14.36 -3.10 -2.20
CA VAL A 62 13.58 -1.87 -2.17
C VAL A 62 12.79 -1.79 -0.86
N GLU A 63 12.68 -0.57 -0.32
CA GLU A 63 11.77 -0.30 0.78
C GLU A 63 10.38 0.03 0.22
N VAL A 64 9.37 -0.18 1.04
CA VAL A 64 8.01 0.19 0.66
C VAL A 64 7.47 1.19 1.67
N ILE A 65 6.57 2.05 1.20
CA ILE A 65 5.80 2.96 2.02
C ILE A 65 4.34 2.53 1.89
N ALA A 66 3.77 2.01 2.95
CA ALA A 66 2.37 1.59 2.93
C ALA A 66 1.50 2.74 3.39
N ASN A 67 0.61 3.19 2.53
CA ASN A 67 -0.41 4.17 2.89
C ASN A 67 -1.53 3.45 3.63
N VAL A 68 -2.01 4.02 4.71
CA VAL A 68 -3.09 3.42 5.50
C VAL A 68 -4.16 4.46 5.79
N ARG A 69 -5.38 4.16 5.36
CA ARG A 69 -6.56 4.97 5.65
C ARG A 69 -7.04 4.61 7.06
N VAL A 70 -6.79 5.50 7.99
CA VAL A 70 -7.17 5.28 9.39
C VAL A 70 -8.68 5.14 9.56
N ALA A 71 -9.46 5.80 8.71
CA ALA A 71 -10.92 5.75 8.76
C ALA A 71 -11.48 4.35 8.55
N ASP A 72 -10.73 3.45 7.91
CA ASP A 72 -11.19 2.10 7.61
C ASP A 72 -10.87 1.09 8.72
N HIS A 73 -10.26 1.54 9.80
CA HIS A 73 -9.79 0.65 10.86
C HIS A 73 -10.23 1.15 12.24
N ASN A 74 -10.45 0.22 13.15
CA ASN A 74 -10.45 0.56 14.57
C ASN A 74 -9.02 0.41 15.11
N LYS A 75 -8.83 0.77 16.39
CA LYS A 75 -7.51 0.75 16.99
C LYS A 75 -6.86 -0.64 16.97
N VAL A 76 -7.65 -1.67 17.26
CA VAL A 76 -7.14 -3.04 17.27
C VAL A 76 -6.71 -3.47 15.86
N GLY A 77 -7.56 -3.21 14.87
CA GLY A 77 -7.27 -3.59 13.49
C GLY A 77 -6.05 -2.87 12.93
N LEU A 78 -5.94 -1.57 13.19
CA LEU A 78 -4.79 -0.79 12.74
C LEU A 78 -3.49 -1.28 13.36
N THR A 79 -3.50 -1.49 14.67
CA THR A 79 -2.32 -1.97 15.39
C THR A 79 -1.89 -3.35 14.88
N ALA A 80 -2.83 -4.27 14.72
CA ALA A 80 -2.56 -5.61 14.22
C ALA A 80 -1.97 -5.59 12.80
N LEU A 81 -2.53 -4.73 11.95
CA LEU A 81 -2.04 -4.58 10.57
C LEU A 81 -0.60 -4.11 10.53
N VAL A 82 -0.27 -3.09 11.31
CA VAL A 82 1.10 -2.54 11.36
C VAL A 82 2.06 -3.56 11.97
N MET A 83 1.66 -4.26 13.03
CA MET A 83 2.49 -5.32 13.61
C MET A 83 2.84 -6.40 12.59
N GLY A 84 1.84 -6.87 11.85
CA GLY A 84 2.05 -7.85 10.78
C GLY A 84 2.93 -7.31 9.66
N GLY A 85 2.74 -6.07 9.32
CA GLY A 85 3.56 -5.41 8.30
C GLY A 85 5.02 -5.31 8.71
N LEU A 86 5.29 -4.92 9.95
CA LEU A 86 6.66 -4.81 10.46
C LEU A 86 7.36 -6.17 10.44
N ILE A 87 6.68 -7.24 10.81
CA ILE A 87 7.22 -8.61 10.74
C ILE A 87 7.62 -8.97 9.31
N ASN A 88 6.88 -8.47 8.32
CA ASN A 88 7.10 -8.79 6.92
C ASN A 88 7.98 -7.75 6.19
N GLY A 89 8.67 -6.91 6.92
CA GLY A 89 9.62 -5.96 6.34
C GLY A 89 9.01 -4.68 5.78
N VAL A 90 7.75 -4.42 6.07
CA VAL A 90 7.10 -3.14 5.73
C VAL A 90 7.36 -2.19 6.89
N ARG A 91 8.29 -1.26 6.69
CA ARG A 91 8.83 -0.42 7.77
C ARG A 91 8.41 1.03 7.70
N ASN A 92 7.86 1.47 6.58
CA ASN A 92 7.47 2.86 6.38
C ASN A 92 5.97 2.93 6.15
N TYR A 93 5.31 3.80 6.89
CA TYR A 93 3.86 3.95 6.84
C TYR A 93 3.50 5.41 6.70
N LEU A 94 2.54 5.70 5.84
CA LEU A 94 1.93 7.00 5.74
C LEU A 94 0.47 6.87 6.18
N LEU A 95 0.18 7.36 7.36
CA LEU A 95 -1.18 7.31 7.91
C LEU A 95 -1.95 8.55 7.44
N MET A 96 -3.14 8.34 6.96
CA MET A 96 -4.03 9.41 6.55
C MET A 96 -5.44 9.10 7.03
N ARG A 97 -6.24 10.15 7.19
CA ARG A 97 -7.63 9.95 7.55
C ARG A 97 -8.35 9.15 6.47
N GLY A 98 -8.10 9.49 5.22
CA GLY A 98 -8.77 8.90 4.07
C GLY A 98 -10.03 9.66 3.68
N ASP A 99 -10.40 9.56 2.41
CA ASP A 99 -11.65 10.10 1.90
C ASP A 99 -12.83 9.34 2.50
N LEU A 100 -13.89 10.05 2.84
CA LEU A 100 -15.06 9.42 3.41
C LEU A 100 -15.93 8.74 2.36
N GLY A 101 -15.80 9.16 1.09
CA GLY A 101 -16.57 8.59 0.01
C GLY A 101 -18.02 9.01 0.01
N ALA A 102 -18.66 8.90 -1.16
CA ALA A 102 -20.05 9.33 -1.32
C ALA A 102 -21.00 8.49 -0.47
N TRP A 103 -20.79 7.20 -0.41
CA TRP A 103 -21.68 6.30 0.32
C TRP A 103 -21.63 6.49 1.83
N ARG A 104 -20.56 7.10 2.35
CA ARG A 104 -20.50 7.42 3.76
C ARG A 104 -21.43 8.57 4.16
N TYR A 105 -21.65 9.50 3.25
CA TYR A 105 -22.49 10.67 3.50
C TYR A 105 -23.91 10.48 2.99
N GLY A 106 -24.07 9.82 1.86
CA GLY A 106 -25.33 9.68 1.19
C GLY A 106 -25.99 8.33 1.38
N SER A 107 -25.34 7.43 2.07
CA SER A 107 -25.83 6.09 2.27
C SER A 107 -25.78 5.70 3.72
N PRO A 108 -26.63 4.81 4.07
CA PRO A 108 -26.51 4.17 5.36
C PRO A 108 -25.15 3.57 5.57
#